data_e346f5a6f39ac75640af7318c5a47d98
#
_entry.id   e346f5a6f39ac75640af7318c5a47d98
#
_cell.length_a   1.000
_cell.length_b   1.000
_cell.length_c   1.000
_cell.angle_alpha   90.00
_cell.angle_beta   90.00
_cell.angle_gamma   90.00
#
_symmetry.space_group_name_H-M   'P 1'
#
loop_
_entity.id
_entity.type
_entity.pdbx_description
1 polymer ?
#
loop_
_entity_poly.entity_id
_entity_poly.type
_entity_poly.pdbx_seq_one_letter_code
_entity_poly.pdbx_strand_id
1 'polypeptide(L)'
;MKESDKSINKGRRDVMLGAVAGGVAATLAPSIGLAAKMPMRLDDPEWNRDAFARLQGNMDFGKVKHGWYGGTVMGMRDNEALKPLFGFEGFSSTRLIDNGDGSYQKLLREIVCYTDLATGDVLETWLNPYTNEEVKVVPVANDPFNIVIEKWYPSGPTYGGLRKADTDRRPMILPFRIISDDTVVLATDIHLYYPSALQPDEWPRESAGKFVRVSELFRYVIPRDQLEDPSVTSIEYTGAWTRVNPWMPWMLMGQAPGNTLYMGAMGGYNHLNMLSPKVRAYAEKHLPMYFDAPTEWKDPSLSSLEDYKRTQKPAPVKE
;
A
#
# COMPACT_ATOMS: atom_id res chain seq x y z
N MET A 1 -17.90 21.60 58.12
CA MET A 1 -16.74 21.88 58.94
C MET A 1 -15.48 21.63 58.10
N LYS A 2 -14.79 22.74 57.83
CA LYS A 2 -13.46 22.95 57.23
C LYS A 2 -13.26 22.70 55.73
N GLU A 3 -13.28 23.82 55.03
CA GLU A 3 -12.53 24.20 53.86
C GLU A 3 -11.03 23.86 53.96
N SER A 4 -10.41 23.59 52.81
CA SER A 4 -9.04 24.04 52.57
C SER A 4 -8.81 24.23 51.08
N ASP A 5 -8.77 25.47 50.75
CA ASP A 5 -8.25 26.19 49.63
C ASP A 5 -6.76 25.83 49.37
N LYS A 6 -6.33 25.63 48.14
CA LYS A 6 -4.92 25.73 47.71
C LYS A 6 -4.76 26.35 46.33
N SER A 7 -4.36 27.54 46.40
CA SER A 7 -3.83 28.51 45.44
C SER A 7 -2.97 27.97 44.31
N ILE A 8 -3.27 28.52 43.12
CA ILE A 8 -2.50 28.47 41.90
C ILE A 8 -1.34 29.46 42.00
N ASN A 9 -0.13 28.97 41.84
CA ASN A 9 1.09 29.78 41.86
C ASN A 9 1.44 30.24 40.42
N LYS A 10 1.26 31.54 40.16
CA LYS A 10 1.72 32.24 38.96
C LYS A 10 3.18 32.65 39.14
N GLY A 11 4.10 32.02 38.43
CA GLY A 11 5.50 32.45 38.29
C GLY A 11 5.67 33.41 37.11
N ARG A 12 5.76 34.70 37.37
CA ARG A 12 6.30 35.72 36.48
C ARG A 12 7.79 35.52 36.33
N ARG A 13 8.32 35.52 35.13
CA ARG A 13 9.73 35.77 34.83
C ARG A 13 9.88 37.09 34.12
N ASP A 14 10.41 38.06 34.79
CA ASP A 14 10.92 39.31 34.24
C ASP A 14 12.22 39.01 33.47
N VAL A 15 12.31 39.46 32.22
CA VAL A 15 13.55 39.41 31.45
C VAL A 15 14.11 40.85 31.39
N MET A 16 15.29 41.04 31.99
CA MET A 16 16.04 42.26 31.93
C MET A 16 16.54 42.55 30.51
N LEU A 17 16.30 43.75 30.04
CA LEU A 17 16.96 44.35 28.88
C LEU A 17 18.40 44.71 29.23
N GLY A 18 19.35 44.07 28.57
CA GLY A 18 20.75 44.48 28.50
C GLY A 18 21.08 44.96 27.08
N ALA A 19 21.23 46.27 26.88
CA ALA A 19 21.69 46.83 25.63
C ALA A 19 23.22 46.71 25.53
N VAL A 20 23.71 45.99 24.51
CA VAL A 20 25.11 46.08 24.07
C VAL A 20 25.12 46.44 22.59
N ALA A 21 25.60 47.62 22.28
CA ALA A 21 25.90 48.08 20.95
C ALA A 21 27.18 47.37 20.44
N GLY A 22 27.09 46.68 19.31
CA GLY A 22 28.25 46.05 18.67
C GLY A 22 27.91 45.70 17.21
N GLY A 23 28.64 46.31 16.34
CA GLY A 23 28.82 46.28 14.90
C GLY A 23 28.00 45.27 14.07
N VAL A 24 27.23 45.80 13.12
CA VAL A 24 26.50 45.07 12.10
C VAL A 24 27.47 44.56 11.04
N ALA A 25 27.87 43.31 11.09
CA ALA A 25 28.28 42.54 9.94
C ALA A 25 27.01 41.85 9.40
N ALA A 26 26.40 42.43 8.38
CA ALA A 26 25.30 41.79 7.66
C ALA A 26 25.84 40.60 6.88
N THR A 27 25.85 39.42 7.52
CA THR A 27 25.93 38.18 6.79
C THR A 27 24.56 37.97 6.13
N LEU A 28 24.52 38.12 4.80
CA LEU A 28 23.41 37.66 3.98
C LEU A 28 23.31 36.16 4.16
N ALA A 29 22.51 35.71 5.13
CA ALA A 29 22.05 34.33 5.16
C ALA A 29 21.25 34.10 3.85
N PRO A 30 21.52 33.04 3.08
CA PRO A 30 20.67 32.73 1.96
C PRO A 30 19.25 32.56 2.51
N SER A 31 18.34 33.43 2.04
CA SER A 31 16.91 33.21 2.25
C SER A 31 16.59 31.83 1.65
N ILE A 32 16.36 30.84 2.49
CA ILE A 32 15.71 29.61 2.08
C ILE A 32 14.33 30.08 1.60
N GLY A 33 14.20 30.26 0.29
CA GLY A 33 12.93 30.59 -0.32
C GLY A 33 11.97 29.45 0.02
N LEU A 34 11.04 29.71 0.93
CA LEU A 34 9.87 28.85 1.10
C LEU A 34 9.21 28.77 -0.28
N ALA A 35 9.23 27.60 -0.89
CA ALA A 35 8.51 27.38 -2.14
C ALA A 35 7.08 27.84 -1.92
N ALA A 36 6.59 28.71 -2.80
CA ALA A 36 5.25 29.25 -2.67
C ALA A 36 4.25 28.09 -2.77
N LYS A 37 3.46 27.88 -1.71
CA LYS A 37 2.40 26.88 -1.72
C LYS A 37 1.47 27.14 -2.90
N MET A 38 1.27 26.13 -3.73
CA MET A 38 0.31 26.22 -4.83
C MET A 38 -1.05 25.72 -4.37
N PRO A 39 -2.14 26.43 -4.68
CA PRO A 39 -3.48 25.94 -4.35
C PRO A 39 -3.74 24.62 -5.05
N MET A 40 -4.36 23.66 -4.33
CA MET A 40 -4.77 22.39 -4.89
C MET A 40 -5.82 22.58 -5.99
N ARG A 41 -5.57 22.04 -7.17
CA ARG A 41 -6.49 22.06 -8.32
C ARG A 41 -7.21 20.71 -8.41
N LEU A 42 -8.14 20.47 -7.49
CA LEU A 42 -8.80 19.18 -7.30
C LEU A 42 -9.62 18.71 -8.52
N ASP A 43 -10.02 19.63 -9.38
CA ASP A 43 -10.78 19.43 -10.62
C ASP A 43 -9.91 19.36 -11.89
N ASP A 44 -8.58 19.50 -11.73
CA ASP A 44 -7.63 19.43 -12.83
C ASP A 44 -7.01 18.04 -12.96
N PRO A 45 -7.24 17.31 -14.08
CA PRO A 45 -6.68 15.97 -14.28
C PRO A 45 -5.17 15.90 -14.28
N GLU A 46 -4.47 16.95 -14.72
CA GLU A 46 -3.00 16.98 -14.72
C GLU A 46 -2.45 17.15 -13.31
N TRP A 47 -3.05 18.02 -12.52
CA TRP A 47 -2.73 18.14 -11.11
C TRP A 47 -2.99 16.83 -10.34
N ASN A 48 -4.13 16.16 -10.61
CA ASN A 48 -4.46 14.87 -10.00
C ASN A 48 -3.47 13.78 -10.40
N ARG A 49 -3.04 13.74 -11.67
CA ARG A 49 -1.98 12.85 -12.16
C ARG A 49 -0.68 13.02 -11.35
N ASP A 50 -0.22 14.27 -11.21
CA ASP A 50 1.04 14.57 -10.53
C ASP A 50 0.93 14.31 -9.02
N ALA A 51 -0.18 14.65 -8.40
CA ALA A 51 -0.45 14.33 -7.00
C ALA A 51 -0.46 12.80 -6.80
N PHE A 52 -1.10 12.05 -7.69
CA PHE A 52 -1.12 10.60 -7.63
C PHE A 52 0.26 9.99 -7.87
N ALA A 53 1.03 10.50 -8.82
CA ALA A 53 2.40 10.05 -9.07
C ALA A 53 3.29 10.24 -7.84
N ARG A 54 3.22 11.40 -7.15
CA ARG A 54 3.95 11.67 -5.90
C ARG A 54 3.49 10.77 -4.73
N LEU A 55 2.22 10.38 -4.69
CA LEU A 55 1.71 9.42 -3.70
C LEU A 55 2.17 8.00 -4.00
N GLN A 56 2.21 7.59 -5.26
CA GLN A 56 2.51 6.23 -5.67
C GLN A 56 4.00 5.95 -5.87
N GLY A 57 4.81 6.98 -6.08
CA GLY A 57 6.23 6.86 -6.37
C GLY A 57 7.03 8.10 -5.97
N ASN A 58 8.18 8.28 -6.60
CA ASN A 58 9.03 9.45 -6.43
C ASN A 58 9.29 10.07 -7.80
N MET A 59 8.93 11.34 -7.97
CA MET A 59 9.17 12.11 -9.20
C MET A 59 10.61 12.63 -9.33
N ASP A 60 11.47 12.34 -8.36
CA ASP A 60 12.93 12.26 -8.58
C ASP A 60 13.20 10.85 -9.15
N PHE A 61 13.08 10.74 -10.48
CA PHE A 61 12.94 9.46 -11.21
C PHE A 61 14.09 8.45 -11.02
N GLY A 62 15.13 8.77 -10.29
CA GLY A 62 16.18 7.81 -9.89
C GLY A 62 15.85 7.06 -8.59
N LYS A 63 14.91 7.56 -7.80
CA LYS A 63 14.64 7.08 -6.44
C LYS A 63 13.49 6.09 -6.40
N VAL A 64 13.59 5.18 -5.43
CA VAL A 64 12.52 4.21 -5.12
C VAL A 64 11.70 4.74 -3.97
N LYS A 65 10.39 4.57 -4.08
CA LYS A 65 9.44 4.75 -2.98
C LYS A 65 8.95 3.40 -2.52
N HIS A 66 8.74 3.25 -1.22
CA HIS A 66 8.27 2.03 -0.60
C HIS A 66 6.85 2.19 -0.07
N GLY A 67 5.99 1.23 -0.39
CA GLY A 67 4.73 1.02 0.28
C GLY A 67 4.90 0.00 1.41
N TRP A 68 4.17 0.19 2.49
CA TRP A 68 4.05 -0.78 3.59
C TRP A 68 2.58 -0.98 3.93
N TYR A 69 2.22 -2.21 4.27
CA TYR A 69 0.90 -2.55 4.78
C TYR A 69 0.99 -3.75 5.71
N GLY A 70 0.18 -3.74 6.76
CA GLY A 70 0.18 -4.78 7.76
C GLY A 70 -1.08 -4.78 8.60
N GLY A 71 -1.45 -5.96 9.10
CA GLY A 71 -2.67 -6.14 9.88
C GLY A 71 -3.06 -7.60 10.07
N THR A 72 -4.36 -7.85 10.07
CA THR A 72 -4.93 -9.19 10.32
C THR A 72 -5.76 -9.65 9.13
N VAL A 73 -5.64 -10.93 8.79
CA VAL A 73 -6.53 -11.62 7.87
C VAL A 73 -7.59 -12.36 8.67
N MET A 74 -8.85 -12.08 8.35
CA MET A 74 -10.02 -12.69 8.94
C MET A 74 -10.63 -13.69 7.96
N GLY A 75 -11.10 -14.81 8.46
CA GLY A 75 -12.04 -15.66 7.73
C GLY A 75 -13.44 -15.10 7.84
N MET A 76 -14.12 -15.01 6.71
CA MET A 76 -15.48 -14.50 6.58
C MET A 76 -16.37 -15.57 5.95
N ARG A 77 -17.22 -16.18 6.73
CA ARG A 77 -18.18 -17.20 6.31
C ARG A 77 -19.60 -16.80 6.71
N ASP A 78 -20.57 -17.25 5.95
CA ASP A 78 -21.97 -17.00 6.26
C ASP A 78 -22.35 -17.59 7.62
N ASN A 79 -23.11 -16.83 8.39
CA ASN A 79 -23.60 -17.21 9.73
C ASN A 79 -22.51 -17.43 10.79
N GLU A 80 -21.29 -17.01 10.54
CA GLU A 80 -20.18 -17.05 11.51
C GLU A 80 -19.70 -15.61 11.83
N ALA A 81 -19.22 -15.41 13.05
CA ALA A 81 -18.46 -14.19 13.35
C ALA A 81 -17.13 -14.22 12.59
N LEU A 82 -16.59 -13.04 12.27
CA LEU A 82 -15.25 -12.93 11.69
C LEU A 82 -14.23 -13.64 12.59
N LYS A 83 -13.44 -14.55 12.01
CA LYS A 83 -12.45 -15.33 12.73
C LYS A 83 -11.05 -14.85 12.35
N PRO A 84 -10.25 -14.32 13.30
CA PRO A 84 -8.84 -14.04 13.05
C PRO A 84 -8.11 -15.33 12.67
N LEU A 85 -7.38 -15.30 11.55
CA LEU A 85 -6.66 -16.46 11.01
C LEU A 85 -5.15 -16.32 11.22
N PHE A 86 -4.58 -15.25 10.73
CA PHE A 86 -3.16 -14.95 10.80
C PHE A 86 -2.95 -13.45 10.57
N GLY A 87 -1.77 -12.95 10.93
CA GLY A 87 -1.32 -11.63 10.58
C GLY A 87 -0.79 -11.58 9.15
N PHE A 88 -0.62 -10.39 8.65
CA PHE A 88 0.12 -10.15 7.41
C PHE A 88 0.96 -8.89 7.53
N GLU A 89 2.09 -8.88 6.88
CA GLU A 89 2.89 -7.69 6.64
C GLU A 89 3.48 -7.77 5.24
N GLY A 90 3.36 -6.69 4.49
CA GLY A 90 3.82 -6.61 3.14
C GLY A 90 4.47 -5.28 2.83
N PHE A 91 5.21 -5.26 1.75
CA PHE A 91 5.81 -4.04 1.23
C PHE A 91 5.91 -4.09 -0.27
N SER A 92 6.04 -2.90 -0.83
CA SER A 92 6.27 -2.71 -2.26
C SER A 92 7.43 -1.75 -2.49
N SER A 93 8.09 -1.92 -3.62
CA SER A 93 9.12 -1.00 -4.10
C SER A 93 8.71 -0.48 -5.47
N THR A 94 8.59 0.82 -5.60
CA THR A 94 8.08 1.51 -6.78
C THR A 94 9.10 2.47 -7.34
N ARG A 95 9.30 2.44 -8.66
CA ARG A 95 10.06 3.41 -9.45
C ARG A 95 9.15 4.07 -10.46
N LEU A 96 9.27 5.38 -10.62
CA LEU A 96 8.64 6.10 -11.72
C LEU A 96 9.66 6.36 -12.82
N ILE A 97 9.19 6.32 -14.07
CA ILE A 97 9.94 6.73 -15.27
C ILE A 97 9.09 7.75 -16.01
N ASP A 98 9.68 8.89 -16.37
CA ASP A 98 9.02 9.89 -17.20
C ASP A 98 9.08 9.46 -18.66
N ASN A 99 7.93 9.39 -19.32
CA ASN A 99 7.83 9.09 -20.75
C ASN A 99 8.11 10.33 -21.64
N GLY A 100 8.20 11.53 -21.05
CA GLY A 100 8.39 12.78 -21.79
C GLY A 100 7.16 13.32 -22.51
N ASP A 101 6.03 12.64 -22.43
CA ASP A 101 4.74 13.03 -23.05
C ASP A 101 3.70 13.48 -22.01
N GLY A 102 4.11 13.64 -20.76
CA GLY A 102 3.25 13.98 -19.64
C GLY A 102 2.58 12.76 -19.01
N SER A 103 3.11 11.56 -19.26
CA SER A 103 2.75 10.33 -18.56
C SER A 103 3.95 9.71 -17.86
N TYR A 104 3.71 8.84 -16.89
CA TYR A 104 4.74 8.16 -16.11
C TYR A 104 4.52 6.66 -16.14
N GLN A 105 5.59 5.87 -16.34
CA GLN A 105 5.55 4.44 -16.04
C GLN A 105 5.74 4.26 -14.53
N LYS A 106 4.85 3.52 -13.91
CA LYS A 106 5.02 3.01 -12.54
C LYS A 106 5.44 1.56 -12.64
N LEU A 107 6.66 1.28 -12.23
CA LEU A 107 7.24 -0.06 -12.16
C LEU A 107 7.25 -0.50 -10.70
N LEU A 108 6.60 -1.61 -10.37
CA LEU A 108 6.39 -2.04 -8.99
C LEU A 108 6.66 -3.53 -8.84
N ARG A 109 7.26 -3.86 -7.69
CA ARG A 109 7.21 -5.18 -7.06
C ARG A 109 6.56 -5.07 -5.71
N GLU A 110 5.75 -6.06 -5.36
CA GLU A 110 5.19 -6.16 -4.03
C GLU A 110 5.18 -7.60 -3.54
N ILE A 111 5.28 -7.76 -2.23
CA ILE A 111 5.28 -9.05 -1.54
C ILE A 111 4.51 -8.93 -0.22
N VAL A 112 3.74 -9.95 0.12
CA VAL A 112 3.05 -10.10 1.40
C VAL A 112 3.53 -11.37 2.06
N CYS A 113 4.05 -11.25 3.28
CA CYS A 113 4.32 -12.35 4.19
C CYS A 113 3.16 -12.50 5.17
N TYR A 114 2.85 -13.73 5.54
CA TYR A 114 1.86 -14.03 6.59
C TYR A 114 2.58 -14.31 7.89
N THR A 115 1.98 -13.90 9.01
CA THR A 115 2.62 -13.97 10.32
C THR A 115 1.71 -14.63 11.35
N ASP A 116 2.32 -15.24 12.35
CA ASP A 116 1.60 -15.73 13.53
C ASP A 116 1.05 -14.55 14.34
N LEU A 117 -0.20 -14.63 14.77
CA LEU A 117 -0.88 -13.55 15.49
C LEU A 117 -0.29 -13.25 16.88
N ALA A 118 0.27 -14.26 17.54
CA ALA A 118 0.78 -14.11 18.90
C ALA A 118 2.25 -13.70 18.91
N THR A 119 3.05 -14.26 18.02
CA THR A 119 4.50 -14.07 18.02
C THR A 119 4.98 -13.08 16.96
N GLY A 120 4.23 -12.88 15.87
CA GLY A 120 4.65 -12.11 14.69
C GLY A 120 5.73 -12.80 13.85
N ASP A 121 6.01 -14.07 14.07
CA ASP A 121 6.91 -14.85 13.24
C ASP A 121 6.31 -15.08 11.85
N VAL A 122 7.15 -15.06 10.81
CA VAL A 122 6.69 -15.39 9.46
C VAL A 122 6.32 -16.87 9.40
N LEU A 123 5.13 -17.15 8.92
CA LEU A 123 4.59 -18.50 8.81
C LEU A 123 5.17 -19.20 7.57
N GLU A 124 5.77 -20.36 7.76
CA GLU A 124 6.13 -21.30 6.68
C GLU A 124 5.06 -22.38 6.50
N THR A 125 4.41 -22.78 7.60
CA THR A 125 3.25 -23.67 7.63
C THR A 125 2.15 -23.06 8.50
N TRP A 126 0.91 -23.51 8.30
CA TRP A 126 -0.25 -23.06 9.07
C TRP A 126 -1.27 -24.18 9.19
N LEU A 127 -1.76 -24.40 10.41
CA LEU A 127 -2.85 -25.33 10.66
C LEU A 127 -4.17 -24.65 10.30
N ASN A 128 -4.78 -25.07 9.20
CA ASN A 128 -6.04 -24.52 8.74
C ASN A 128 -7.19 -24.92 9.70
N PRO A 129 -7.81 -23.97 10.40
CA PRO A 129 -8.84 -24.28 11.40
C PRO A 129 -10.19 -24.71 10.79
N TYR A 130 -10.33 -24.66 9.48
CA TYR A 130 -11.54 -25.10 8.76
C TYR A 130 -11.42 -26.53 8.24
N THR A 131 -10.21 -26.95 7.87
CA THR A 131 -9.95 -28.30 7.30
C THR A 131 -9.18 -29.20 8.26
N ASN A 132 -8.64 -28.63 9.34
CA ASN A 132 -7.73 -29.29 10.29
C ASN A 132 -6.51 -29.92 9.60
N GLU A 133 -6.01 -29.26 8.56
CA GLU A 133 -4.84 -29.64 7.79
C GLU A 133 -3.71 -28.64 7.96
N GLU A 134 -2.50 -29.12 8.18
CA GLU A 134 -1.31 -28.28 8.10
C GLU A 134 -0.97 -28.05 6.64
N VAL A 135 -0.93 -26.78 6.23
CA VAL A 135 -0.67 -26.36 4.86
C VAL A 135 0.60 -25.53 4.79
N LYS A 136 1.31 -25.62 3.67
CA LYS A 136 2.44 -24.76 3.38
C LYS A 136 1.92 -23.36 3.08
N VAL A 137 2.45 -22.35 3.77
CA VAL A 137 2.15 -20.95 3.50
C VAL A 137 2.99 -20.46 2.31
N VAL A 138 2.34 -19.76 1.40
CA VAL A 138 3.01 -19.17 0.23
C VAL A 138 2.81 -17.65 0.30
N PRO A 139 3.90 -16.86 0.36
CA PRO A 139 3.82 -15.41 0.24
C PRO A 139 3.10 -14.99 -1.05
N VAL A 140 2.31 -13.94 -0.98
CA VAL A 140 1.66 -13.37 -2.17
C VAL A 140 2.58 -12.37 -2.80
N ALA A 141 2.87 -12.56 -4.08
CA ALA A 141 3.73 -11.70 -4.87
C ALA A 141 3.00 -11.15 -6.10
N ASN A 142 3.34 -9.91 -6.46
CA ASN A 142 3.09 -9.33 -7.77
C ASN A 142 4.43 -8.78 -8.30
N ASP A 143 5.04 -9.49 -9.25
CA ASP A 143 6.31 -9.12 -9.87
C ASP A 143 6.40 -9.64 -11.32
N PRO A 144 6.39 -8.75 -12.30
CA PRO A 144 6.20 -7.30 -12.22
C PRO A 144 4.73 -6.90 -12.10
N PHE A 145 4.52 -5.69 -11.58
CA PHE A 145 3.23 -5.00 -11.66
C PHE A 145 3.45 -3.59 -12.22
N ASN A 146 3.04 -3.36 -13.45
CA ASN A 146 3.30 -2.12 -14.18
C ASN A 146 1.99 -1.42 -14.53
N ILE A 147 1.94 -0.12 -14.35
CA ILE A 147 0.86 0.73 -14.83
C ILE A 147 1.40 2.04 -15.41
N VAL A 148 0.64 2.65 -16.31
CA VAL A 148 0.87 4.01 -16.77
C VAL A 148 0.03 4.97 -15.93
N ILE A 149 0.66 6.01 -15.39
CA ILE A 149 0.00 7.13 -14.72
C ILE A 149 -0.09 8.27 -15.72
N GLU A 150 -1.29 8.61 -16.12
CA GLU A 150 -1.58 9.69 -17.06
C GLU A 150 -2.78 10.51 -16.55
N LYS A 151 -3.18 11.56 -17.26
CA LYS A 151 -4.37 12.37 -16.90
C LYS A 151 -5.71 11.64 -17.02
N TRP A 152 -5.68 10.37 -17.36
CA TRP A 152 -6.83 9.49 -17.43
C TRP A 152 -6.74 8.42 -16.34
N TYR A 153 -7.87 7.93 -15.86
CA TYR A 153 -7.84 6.79 -14.94
C TYR A 153 -7.12 5.61 -15.60
N PRO A 154 -6.19 4.96 -14.89
CA PRO A 154 -5.44 3.84 -15.45
C PRO A 154 -6.38 2.68 -15.78
N SER A 155 -6.16 2.07 -16.93
CA SER A 155 -6.92 0.88 -17.36
C SER A 155 -6.64 -0.37 -16.50
N GLY A 156 -5.62 -0.31 -15.66
CA GLY A 156 -5.14 -1.44 -14.86
C GLY A 156 -4.52 -2.57 -15.70
N PRO A 157 -3.87 -3.53 -15.05
CA PRO A 157 -3.21 -4.63 -15.73
C PRO A 157 -4.20 -5.60 -16.34
N THR A 158 -3.84 -6.19 -17.49
CA THR A 158 -4.65 -7.21 -18.17
C THR A 158 -4.37 -8.63 -17.69
N TYR A 159 -3.38 -8.82 -16.82
CA TYR A 159 -3.00 -10.12 -16.26
C TYR A 159 -2.81 -11.19 -17.34
N GLY A 160 -1.86 -10.94 -18.28
CA GLY A 160 -1.61 -11.87 -19.38
C GLY A 160 -2.79 -12.09 -20.34
N GLY A 161 -3.78 -11.21 -20.33
CA GLY A 161 -5.01 -11.31 -21.15
C GLY A 161 -6.20 -11.93 -20.41
N LEU A 162 -6.06 -12.34 -19.14
CA LEU A 162 -7.17 -12.83 -18.32
C LEU A 162 -8.23 -11.75 -18.08
N ARG A 163 -7.81 -10.49 -17.97
CA ARG A 163 -8.67 -9.33 -17.83
C ARG A 163 -8.66 -8.51 -19.12
N LYS A 164 -9.82 -8.06 -19.57
CA LYS A 164 -9.91 -7.10 -20.68
C LYS A 164 -9.40 -5.74 -20.23
N ALA A 165 -8.66 -5.07 -21.12
CA ALA A 165 -8.30 -3.68 -20.91
C ALA A 165 -9.57 -2.81 -20.78
N ASP A 166 -9.55 -1.86 -19.86
CA ASP A 166 -10.58 -0.85 -19.78
C ASP A 166 -10.38 0.15 -20.93
N THR A 167 -11.40 0.31 -21.76
CA THR A 167 -11.36 1.25 -22.89
C THR A 167 -12.02 2.59 -22.57
N ASP A 168 -12.60 2.72 -21.38
CA ASP A 168 -13.33 3.91 -20.96
C ASP A 168 -12.32 4.95 -20.43
N ARG A 169 -11.97 5.92 -21.29
CA ARG A 169 -11.06 7.03 -20.94
C ARG A 169 -11.83 8.13 -20.24
N ARG A 170 -11.77 8.18 -18.94
CA ARG A 170 -12.31 9.27 -18.13
C ARG A 170 -11.17 10.06 -17.47
N PRO A 171 -11.30 11.41 -17.36
CA PRO A 171 -10.29 12.24 -16.70
C PRO A 171 -10.01 11.76 -15.29
N MET A 172 -8.74 11.77 -14.88
CA MET A 172 -8.34 11.43 -13.52
C MET A 172 -8.72 12.57 -12.57
N ILE A 173 -9.86 12.45 -11.92
CA ILE A 173 -10.32 13.32 -10.85
C ILE A 173 -10.46 12.48 -9.59
N LEU A 174 -9.48 12.57 -8.73
CA LEU A 174 -9.42 11.78 -7.50
C LEU A 174 -10.26 12.44 -6.39
N PRO A 175 -10.96 11.66 -5.56
CA PRO A 175 -11.86 12.18 -4.55
C PRO A 175 -11.10 12.66 -3.29
N PHE A 176 -10.19 13.62 -3.47
CA PHE A 176 -9.53 14.28 -2.34
C PHE A 176 -10.51 15.07 -1.50
N ARG A 177 -10.38 14.98 -0.19
CA ARG A 177 -11.18 15.74 0.78
C ARG A 177 -10.27 16.41 1.79
N ILE A 178 -10.36 17.73 1.90
CA ILE A 178 -9.71 18.50 2.96
C ILE A 178 -10.50 18.25 4.24
N ILE A 179 -9.83 17.70 5.26
CA ILE A 179 -10.45 17.39 6.55
C ILE A 179 -10.11 18.47 7.59
N SER A 180 -8.91 19.02 7.52
CA SER A 180 -8.42 20.09 8.39
C SER A 180 -7.39 20.95 7.68
N ASP A 181 -6.83 21.93 8.37
CA ASP A 181 -5.80 22.80 7.82
C ASP A 181 -4.49 22.08 7.45
N ASP A 182 -4.25 20.90 8.03
CA ASP A 182 -3.04 20.12 7.87
C ASP A 182 -3.25 18.75 7.19
N THR A 183 -4.52 18.34 6.96
CA THR A 183 -4.83 16.96 6.56
C THR A 183 -5.77 16.90 5.37
N VAL A 184 -5.38 16.10 4.38
CA VAL A 184 -6.21 15.71 3.23
C VAL A 184 -6.41 14.20 3.24
N VAL A 185 -7.62 13.74 2.95
CA VAL A 185 -7.94 12.32 2.79
C VAL A 185 -8.24 12.03 1.33
N LEU A 186 -7.65 10.95 0.81
CA LEU A 186 -8.01 10.36 -0.46
C LEU A 186 -8.60 8.97 -0.22
N ALA A 187 -9.77 8.72 -0.78
CA ALA A 187 -10.41 7.41 -0.75
C ALA A 187 -10.47 6.84 -2.17
N THR A 188 -9.85 5.69 -2.39
CA THR A 188 -9.92 4.96 -3.67
C THR A 188 -10.33 3.52 -3.44
N ASP A 189 -10.83 2.88 -4.49
CA ASP A 189 -11.22 1.48 -4.48
C ASP A 189 -10.86 0.80 -5.80
N ILE A 190 -10.67 -0.51 -5.72
CA ILE A 190 -10.42 -1.39 -6.87
C ILE A 190 -11.40 -2.55 -6.76
N HIS A 191 -12.15 -2.80 -7.83
CA HIS A 191 -13.04 -3.94 -7.93
C HIS A 191 -12.69 -4.73 -9.18
N LEU A 192 -12.22 -5.97 -9.00
CA LEU A 192 -11.79 -6.84 -10.07
C LEU A 192 -12.72 -8.05 -10.15
N TYR A 193 -13.08 -8.43 -11.38
CA TYR A 193 -13.74 -9.69 -11.68
C TYR A 193 -13.20 -10.21 -13.01
N TYR A 194 -12.50 -11.33 -12.97
CA TYR A 194 -11.81 -11.88 -14.14
C TYR A 194 -11.66 -13.40 -14.01
N PRO A 195 -11.40 -14.14 -15.12
CA PRO A 195 -11.14 -15.57 -15.08
C PRO A 195 -9.96 -15.91 -14.19
N SER A 196 -10.10 -16.96 -13.37
CA SER A 196 -9.01 -17.42 -12.49
C SER A 196 -7.86 -18.04 -13.31
N ALA A 197 -6.62 -17.77 -12.96
CA ALA A 197 -5.47 -18.49 -13.48
C ALA A 197 -5.45 -19.96 -12.98
N LEU A 198 -6.05 -20.20 -11.80
CA LEU A 198 -6.17 -21.53 -11.19
C LEU A 198 -7.58 -22.08 -11.49
N GLN A 199 -7.73 -22.82 -12.57
CA GLN A 199 -9.02 -23.43 -12.91
C GLN A 199 -9.33 -24.65 -12.01
N PRO A 200 -10.60 -24.86 -11.59
CA PRO A 200 -10.94 -25.91 -10.62
C PRO A 200 -10.61 -27.34 -11.02
N ASP A 201 -10.59 -27.63 -12.31
CA ASP A 201 -10.24 -28.95 -12.86
C ASP A 201 -8.74 -29.26 -12.79
N GLU A 202 -7.90 -28.22 -12.89
CA GLU A 202 -6.44 -28.33 -12.76
C GLU A 202 -5.99 -28.14 -11.31
N TRP A 203 -6.68 -27.31 -10.53
CA TRP A 203 -6.33 -26.88 -9.18
C TRP A 203 -7.50 -27.06 -8.21
N PRO A 204 -7.99 -28.29 -7.98
CA PRO A 204 -9.26 -28.54 -7.27
C PRO A 204 -9.25 -28.08 -5.81
N ARG A 205 -8.08 -28.02 -5.17
CA ARG A 205 -7.95 -27.65 -3.77
C ARG A 205 -7.55 -26.17 -3.56
N GLU A 206 -6.91 -25.58 -4.53
CA GLU A 206 -6.44 -24.19 -4.52
C GLU A 206 -7.46 -23.22 -5.11
N SER A 207 -8.21 -23.68 -6.10
CA SER A 207 -9.11 -22.83 -6.86
C SER A 207 -10.40 -22.52 -6.12
N ALA A 208 -10.66 -21.26 -5.91
CA ALA A 208 -11.94 -20.78 -5.37
C ALA A 208 -13.06 -20.72 -6.44
N GLY A 209 -12.77 -21.10 -7.70
CA GLY A 209 -13.74 -21.12 -8.78
C GLY A 209 -13.17 -20.65 -10.12
N LYS A 210 -14.02 -20.66 -11.14
CA LYS A 210 -13.63 -20.24 -12.52
C LYS A 210 -13.28 -18.76 -12.64
N PHE A 211 -13.79 -17.95 -11.74
CA PHE A 211 -13.58 -16.50 -11.71
C PHE A 211 -13.09 -16.06 -10.34
N VAL A 212 -12.32 -15.01 -10.33
CA VAL A 212 -11.83 -14.33 -9.12
C VAL A 212 -12.55 -13.00 -8.98
N ARG A 213 -13.00 -12.71 -7.77
CA ARG A 213 -13.49 -11.39 -7.38
C ARG A 213 -12.60 -10.84 -6.29
N VAL A 214 -12.06 -9.65 -6.49
CA VAL A 214 -11.27 -8.94 -5.50
C VAL A 214 -11.85 -7.54 -5.33
N SER A 215 -12.01 -7.10 -4.09
CA SER A 215 -12.37 -5.72 -3.76
C SER A 215 -11.36 -5.17 -2.77
N GLU A 216 -10.76 -4.04 -3.10
CA GLU A 216 -9.77 -3.35 -2.27
C GLU A 216 -10.22 -1.91 -2.03
N LEU A 217 -10.11 -1.46 -0.78
CA LEU A 217 -10.52 -0.15 -0.34
C LEU A 217 -9.31 0.52 0.33
N PHE A 218 -8.88 1.65 -0.24
CA PHE A 218 -7.75 2.41 0.24
C PHE A 218 -8.22 3.72 0.86
N ARG A 219 -7.63 4.10 1.97
CA ARG A 219 -7.86 5.37 2.65
C ARG A 219 -6.51 5.98 3.00
N TYR A 220 -6.11 6.98 2.22
CA TYR A 220 -4.86 7.72 2.42
C TYR A 220 -5.13 8.91 3.34
N VAL A 221 -4.28 9.10 4.32
CA VAL A 221 -4.22 10.30 5.18
C VAL A 221 -2.93 11.03 4.83
N ILE A 222 -3.06 12.19 4.24
CA ILE A 222 -1.98 12.88 3.52
C ILE A 222 -1.72 14.21 4.22
N PRO A 223 -0.44 14.55 4.54
CA PRO A 223 -0.08 15.88 4.97
C PRO A 223 -0.37 16.91 3.87
N ARG A 224 -1.21 17.89 4.20
CA ARG A 224 -1.68 18.88 3.23
C ARG A 224 -0.54 19.75 2.69
N ASP A 225 0.39 20.11 3.55
CA ASP A 225 1.56 20.92 3.19
C ASP A 225 2.44 20.24 2.15
N GLN A 226 2.63 18.91 2.22
CA GLN A 226 3.35 18.15 1.21
C GLN A 226 2.59 18.08 -0.12
N LEU A 227 1.27 18.02 -0.06
CA LEU A 227 0.43 17.97 -1.27
C LEU A 227 0.43 19.32 -2.00
N GLU A 228 0.44 20.43 -1.27
CA GLU A 228 0.46 21.80 -1.77
C GLU A 228 1.85 22.26 -2.22
N ASP A 229 2.92 21.62 -1.77
CA ASP A 229 4.30 21.96 -2.13
C ASP A 229 4.74 21.20 -3.40
N PRO A 230 4.93 21.90 -4.54
CA PRO A 230 5.35 21.27 -5.78
C PRO A 230 6.81 20.80 -5.76
N SER A 231 7.62 21.22 -4.80
CA SER A 231 9.01 20.76 -4.63
C SER A 231 9.11 19.38 -3.96
N VAL A 232 8.03 18.92 -3.31
CA VAL A 232 7.95 17.57 -2.72
C VAL A 232 7.74 16.56 -3.83
N THR A 233 8.77 15.83 -4.18
CA THR A 233 8.74 14.83 -5.27
C THR A 233 8.13 13.49 -4.86
N SER A 234 8.01 13.21 -3.55
CA SER A 234 7.41 12.00 -3.00
C SER A 234 6.68 12.33 -1.71
N ILE A 235 5.36 12.16 -1.70
CA ILE A 235 4.50 12.49 -0.56
C ILE A 235 4.39 11.25 0.34
N GLU A 236 4.85 11.36 1.57
CA GLU A 236 4.64 10.32 2.58
C GLU A 236 3.23 10.40 3.12
N TYR A 237 2.64 9.24 3.40
CA TYR A 237 1.27 9.14 3.90
C TYR A 237 1.12 7.93 4.81
N THR A 238 0.08 7.95 5.62
CA THR A 238 -0.44 6.80 6.34
C THR A 238 -1.88 6.52 5.92
N GLY A 239 -2.45 5.40 6.33
CA GLY A 239 -3.82 5.12 5.96
C GLY A 239 -4.30 3.74 6.39
N ALA A 240 -5.43 3.35 5.82
CA ALA A 240 -6.03 2.04 6.03
C ALA A 240 -6.27 1.34 4.69
N TRP A 241 -6.09 0.03 4.70
CA TRP A 241 -6.37 -0.86 3.58
C TRP A 241 -7.27 -2.00 4.02
N THR A 242 -8.27 -2.25 3.22
CA THR A 242 -9.18 -3.38 3.40
C THR A 242 -9.30 -4.13 2.09
N ARG A 243 -9.19 -5.45 2.13
CA ARG A 243 -9.35 -6.31 0.95
C ARG A 243 -10.26 -7.47 1.25
N VAL A 244 -11.20 -7.72 0.35
CA VAL A 244 -12.00 -8.95 0.33
C VAL A 244 -11.65 -9.72 -0.93
N ASN A 245 -11.26 -10.98 -0.75
CA ASN A 245 -10.98 -11.90 -1.85
C ASN A 245 -11.35 -13.34 -1.44
N PRO A 246 -11.48 -14.27 -2.39
CA PRO A 246 -11.64 -15.69 -2.09
C PRO A 246 -10.52 -16.22 -1.20
N TRP A 247 -10.72 -17.42 -0.65
CA TRP A 247 -9.66 -18.13 0.10
C TRP A 247 -8.35 -18.12 -0.69
N MET A 248 -7.25 -17.88 0.00
CA MET A 248 -5.92 -17.93 -0.63
C MET A 248 -5.64 -19.35 -1.13
N PRO A 249 -5.01 -19.54 -2.30
CA PRO A 249 -4.78 -20.87 -2.88
C PRO A 249 -4.08 -21.83 -1.93
N TRP A 250 -3.08 -21.37 -1.21
CA TRP A 250 -2.30 -22.17 -0.27
C TRP A 250 -3.10 -22.63 0.96
N MET A 251 -4.27 -22.03 1.24
CA MET A 251 -5.14 -22.48 2.32
C MET A 251 -5.86 -23.79 1.98
N LEU A 252 -5.84 -24.21 0.72
CA LEU A 252 -6.42 -25.46 0.20
C LEU A 252 -7.92 -25.62 0.55
N MET A 253 -8.64 -24.51 0.51
CA MET A 253 -10.08 -24.46 0.78
C MET A 253 -10.95 -24.84 -0.43
N GLY A 254 -10.37 -24.89 -1.63
CA GLY A 254 -11.11 -25.12 -2.85
C GLY A 254 -12.27 -24.12 -3.00
N GLN A 255 -13.42 -24.64 -3.40
CA GLN A 255 -14.65 -23.85 -3.56
C GLN A 255 -15.51 -23.80 -2.27
N ALA A 256 -14.91 -24.01 -1.08
CA ALA A 256 -15.64 -23.87 0.18
C ALA A 256 -16.23 -22.45 0.32
N PRO A 257 -17.48 -22.32 0.78
CA PRO A 257 -18.12 -21.01 0.95
C PRO A 257 -17.33 -20.13 1.91
N GLY A 258 -17.24 -18.84 1.57
CA GLY A 258 -16.56 -17.82 2.37
C GLY A 258 -15.44 -17.09 1.62
N ASN A 259 -14.81 -16.16 2.31
CA ASN A 259 -13.77 -15.30 1.79
C ASN A 259 -12.74 -15.00 2.88
N THR A 260 -11.61 -14.41 2.47
CA THR A 260 -10.71 -13.72 3.38
C THR A 260 -11.00 -12.22 3.37
N LEU A 261 -10.95 -11.62 4.56
CA LEU A 261 -11.02 -10.17 4.77
C LEU A 261 -9.70 -9.71 5.37
N TYR A 262 -8.96 -8.90 4.64
CA TYR A 262 -7.77 -8.21 5.14
C TYR A 262 -8.17 -6.88 5.75
N MET A 263 -7.72 -6.63 6.97
CA MET A 263 -7.91 -5.38 7.69
C MET A 263 -6.54 -4.90 8.16
N GLY A 264 -6.06 -3.80 7.59
CA GLY A 264 -4.72 -3.33 7.90
C GLY A 264 -4.54 -1.82 7.79
N ALA A 265 -3.47 -1.37 8.41
CA ALA A 265 -2.88 -0.08 8.14
C ALA A 265 -2.02 -0.15 6.87
N MET A 266 -1.80 0.99 6.24
CA MET A 266 -0.88 1.15 5.13
C MET A 266 -0.13 2.47 5.22
N GLY A 267 0.96 2.59 4.48
CA GLY A 267 1.67 3.85 4.32
C GLY A 267 2.61 3.84 3.13
N GLY A 268 3.00 5.03 2.68
CA GLY A 268 4.00 5.24 1.66
C GLY A 268 5.17 6.04 2.21
N TYR A 269 6.41 5.54 2.01
CA TYR A 269 7.60 6.07 2.65
C TYR A 269 8.79 6.07 1.68
N ASN A 270 9.77 6.91 1.95
CA ASN A 270 11.05 6.91 1.24
C ASN A 270 12.08 5.95 1.88
N HIS A 271 11.63 5.08 2.79
CA HIS A 271 12.42 4.09 3.51
C HIS A 271 11.57 2.88 3.91
N LEU A 272 12.21 1.77 4.29
CA LEU A 272 11.53 0.54 4.76
C LEU A 272 11.63 0.32 6.28
N ASN A 273 11.87 1.38 7.07
CA ASN A 273 11.99 1.26 8.53
C ASN A 273 10.68 0.82 9.22
N MET A 274 9.57 0.80 8.47
CA MET A 274 8.27 0.36 8.97
C MET A 274 8.13 -1.17 9.05
N LEU A 275 8.98 -1.93 8.34
CA LEU A 275 8.96 -3.38 8.44
C LEU A 275 9.33 -3.84 9.84
N SER A 276 8.54 -4.77 10.38
CA SER A 276 8.88 -5.44 11.63
C SER A 276 10.22 -6.17 11.51
N PRO A 277 11.01 -6.28 12.59
CA PRO A 277 12.32 -6.91 12.52
C PRO A 277 12.29 -8.35 11.98
N LYS A 278 11.25 -9.11 12.29
CA LYS A 278 11.11 -10.51 11.87
C LYS A 278 10.80 -10.63 10.38
N VAL A 279 9.85 -9.84 9.88
CA VAL A 279 9.52 -9.81 8.45
C VAL A 279 10.69 -9.24 7.65
N ARG A 280 11.36 -8.20 8.14
CA ARG A 280 12.57 -7.67 7.50
C ARG A 280 13.64 -8.74 7.36
N ALA A 281 14.01 -9.41 8.43
CA ALA A 281 15.06 -10.45 8.41
C ALA A 281 14.70 -11.62 7.48
N TYR A 282 13.44 -12.03 7.46
CA TYR A 282 12.94 -13.04 6.54
C TYR A 282 13.05 -12.57 5.08
N ALA A 283 12.58 -11.36 4.79
CA ALA A 283 12.58 -10.81 3.44
C ALA A 283 14.00 -10.56 2.91
N GLU A 284 14.91 -10.05 3.73
CA GLU A 284 16.32 -9.86 3.36
C GLU A 284 17.00 -11.19 2.97
N LYS A 285 16.63 -12.27 3.67
CA LYS A 285 17.18 -13.61 3.42
C LYS A 285 16.55 -14.32 2.21
N HIS A 286 15.22 -14.23 2.08
CA HIS A 286 14.47 -15.07 1.15
C HIS A 286 13.87 -14.33 -0.05
N LEU A 287 13.75 -13.00 0.05
CA LEU A 287 13.02 -12.14 -0.90
C LEU A 287 13.79 -10.84 -1.22
N PRO A 288 15.15 -10.88 -1.34
CA PRO A 288 15.97 -9.65 -1.42
C PRO A 288 15.63 -8.77 -2.62
N MET A 289 15.09 -9.33 -3.69
CA MET A 289 14.73 -8.58 -4.89
C MET A 289 13.61 -7.57 -4.67
N TYR A 290 12.76 -7.76 -3.63
CA TYR A 290 11.64 -6.86 -3.36
C TYR A 290 12.04 -5.55 -2.66
N PHE A 291 13.31 -5.44 -2.21
CA PHE A 291 13.83 -4.20 -1.64
C PHE A 291 14.18 -3.14 -2.69
N ASP A 292 14.17 -3.50 -3.96
CA ASP A 292 14.34 -2.56 -5.08
C ASP A 292 13.21 -2.72 -6.11
N ALA A 293 12.95 -1.65 -6.86
CA ALA A 293 11.95 -1.63 -7.92
C ALA A 293 12.55 -2.09 -9.25
N PRO A 294 11.74 -2.60 -10.20
CA PRO A 294 12.19 -2.84 -11.56
C PRO A 294 12.74 -1.56 -12.20
N THR A 295 13.69 -1.70 -13.11
CA THR A 295 14.29 -0.58 -13.85
C THR A 295 13.76 -0.46 -15.27
N GLU A 296 13.01 -1.45 -15.73
CA GLU A 296 12.44 -1.50 -17.07
C GLU A 296 11.02 -2.11 -17.04
N TRP A 297 10.22 -1.71 -18.01
CA TRP A 297 8.90 -2.28 -18.21
C TRP A 297 9.00 -3.73 -18.70
N LYS A 298 8.32 -4.65 -18.02
CA LYS A 298 8.19 -6.06 -18.45
C LYS A 298 6.71 -6.43 -18.54
N ASP A 299 6.35 -6.98 -19.68
CA ASP A 299 5.03 -7.52 -19.91
C ASP A 299 5.03 -9.06 -19.86
N PRO A 300 3.92 -9.67 -19.49
CA PRO A 300 2.73 -9.05 -18.89
C PRO A 300 2.91 -8.79 -17.39
N SER A 301 2.14 -7.82 -16.84
CA SER A 301 1.92 -7.78 -15.39
C SER A 301 1.11 -9.01 -14.99
N LEU A 302 1.63 -9.77 -14.03
CA LEU A 302 1.01 -11.01 -13.56
C LEU A 302 0.13 -10.74 -12.34
N SER A 303 -1.00 -11.44 -12.25
CA SER A 303 -1.75 -11.54 -11.00
C SER A 303 -1.02 -12.46 -10.01
N SER A 304 -1.31 -12.31 -8.72
CA SER A 304 -0.78 -13.20 -7.69
C SER A 304 -1.15 -14.68 -7.91
N LEU A 305 -2.25 -14.96 -8.61
CA LEU A 305 -2.64 -16.33 -8.95
C LEU A 305 -1.83 -16.90 -10.12
N GLU A 306 -1.42 -16.06 -11.08
CA GLU A 306 -0.50 -16.48 -12.13
C GLU A 306 0.89 -16.73 -11.58
N ASP A 307 1.35 -15.90 -10.65
CA ASP A 307 2.61 -16.13 -9.95
C ASP A 307 2.56 -17.42 -9.14
N TYR A 308 1.46 -17.67 -8.41
CA TYR A 308 1.23 -18.93 -7.71
C TYR A 308 1.28 -20.13 -8.68
N LYS A 309 0.57 -20.06 -9.82
CA LYS A 309 0.55 -21.11 -10.84
C LYS A 309 1.96 -21.40 -11.39
N ARG A 310 2.77 -20.37 -11.53
CA ARG A 310 4.15 -20.48 -12.05
C ARG A 310 5.10 -21.14 -11.04
N THR A 311 4.89 -20.91 -9.74
CA THR A 311 5.84 -21.26 -8.67
C THR A 311 5.42 -22.49 -7.85
N GLN A 312 4.15 -22.89 -7.91
CA GLN A 312 3.60 -24.01 -7.15
C GLN A 312 3.11 -25.15 -8.08
N LYS A 313 2.75 -26.25 -7.46
CA LYS A 313 2.08 -27.39 -8.11
C LYS A 313 0.76 -27.67 -7.40
N PRO A 314 -0.26 -28.24 -8.10
CA PRO A 314 -1.49 -28.64 -7.46
C PRO A 314 -1.24 -29.59 -6.29
N ALA A 315 -1.91 -29.35 -5.18
CA ALA A 315 -1.88 -30.24 -4.03
C ALA A 315 -2.61 -31.57 -4.35
N PRO A 316 -2.16 -32.69 -3.82
CA PRO A 316 -2.83 -33.97 -4.00
C PRO A 316 -4.30 -33.91 -3.57
N VAL A 317 -5.18 -34.46 -4.38
CA VAL A 317 -6.60 -34.61 -4.02
C VAL A 317 -6.68 -35.63 -2.87
N LYS A 318 -7.40 -35.28 -1.80
CA LYS A 318 -7.68 -36.23 -0.72
C LYS A 318 -8.74 -37.22 -1.21
N GLU A 319 -8.48 -38.50 -1.03
CA GLU A 319 -9.44 -39.56 -1.26
C GLU A 319 -10.60 -39.53 -0.23
#